data_46b98dfee2a9c2712cafc91d5c3d0ffd
#
_entry.id   46b98dfee2a9c2712cafc91d5c3d0ffd
#
_cell.length_a   1.000
_cell.length_b   1.000
_cell.length_c   1.000
_cell.angle_alpha   90.00
_cell.angle_beta   90.00
_cell.angle_gamma   90.00
#
_symmetry.space_group_name_H-M   'P 1'
#
loop_
_entity.id
_entity.type
_entity.pdbx_description
1 polymer ?
#
loop_
_entity_poly.entity_id
_entity_poly.type
_entity_poly.pdbx_seq_one_letter_code
_entity_poly.pdbx_strand_id
1 'polypeptide(L)'
;LHALAMLKNKRDGITPEEDGKRGPVKFIEDLRARGNLVAYVGDVVGTGSSRKSATNSVLWFTGEDIPYVPNKRFGGVCLGTKIAPIFYNTMEDAGALPIELDVNQMNMGDVVELRPYDGKAFKDGKEIASFQVKSDVLFDEVRAGGRIPLIIGRGLTAKAREALGLKPSTLFR
;
A
#
# COMPACT_ATOMS: atom_id res chain seq x y z
N LEU A 1 12.79 -6.47 8.96
CA LEU A 1 12.29 -7.25 7.81
C LEU A 1 13.33 -8.14 7.20
N HIS A 2 14.58 -7.68 7.05
CA HIS A 2 15.73 -8.56 6.79
C HIS A 2 15.80 -9.68 7.83
N ALA A 3 15.60 -9.37 9.10
CA ALA A 3 15.59 -10.36 10.17
C ALA A 3 14.44 -11.37 10.04
N LEU A 4 13.26 -10.95 9.59
CA LEU A 4 12.11 -11.85 9.39
C LEU A 4 12.28 -12.75 8.15
N ALA A 5 12.86 -12.23 7.06
CA ALA A 5 13.20 -13.03 5.90
C ALA A 5 14.30 -14.07 6.26
N MET A 6 15.33 -13.66 6.98
CA MET A 6 16.39 -14.55 7.47
C MET A 6 15.87 -15.59 8.48
N LEU A 7 14.93 -15.24 9.36
CA LEU A 7 14.30 -16.17 10.30
C LEU A 7 13.41 -17.19 9.58
N LYS A 8 12.73 -16.80 8.51
CA LYS A 8 11.97 -17.73 7.67
C LYS A 8 12.88 -18.77 7.00
N ASN A 9 14.04 -18.34 6.55
CA ASN A 9 15.01 -19.21 5.87
C ASN A 9 15.72 -20.18 6.81
N LYS A 10 15.64 -19.97 8.12
CA LYS A 10 16.21 -20.88 9.15
C LYS A 10 15.22 -21.90 9.69
N ARG A 11 13.99 -21.98 9.16
CA ARG A 11 13.04 -23.02 9.55
C ARG A 11 13.46 -24.37 8.93
N ASP A 12 13.11 -25.45 9.65
CA ASP A 12 13.38 -26.82 9.19
C ASP A 12 12.93 -27.05 7.74
N GLY A 13 13.82 -27.57 6.92
CA GLY A 13 13.59 -27.85 5.51
C GLY A 13 13.79 -26.66 4.55
N ILE A 14 14.22 -25.50 5.03
CA ILE A 14 14.55 -24.35 4.17
C ILE A 14 16.05 -24.08 4.27
N THR A 15 16.74 -24.15 3.14
CA THR A 15 18.15 -23.78 3.07
C THR A 15 18.29 -22.27 3.32
N PRO A 16 19.11 -21.82 4.31
CA PRO A 16 19.38 -20.41 4.53
C PRO A 16 19.93 -19.74 3.27
N GLU A 17 19.46 -18.54 2.97
CA GLU A 17 20.02 -17.74 1.89
C GLU A 17 21.39 -17.19 2.28
N GLU A 18 22.31 -17.25 1.34
CA GLU A 18 23.59 -16.60 1.47
C GLU A 18 23.42 -15.09 1.26
N ASP A 19 23.64 -14.31 2.32
CA ASP A 19 23.84 -12.85 2.35
C ASP A 19 22.99 -12.01 1.40
N GLY A 20 21.67 -12.19 1.41
CA GLY A 20 20.74 -11.32 0.67
C GLY A 20 20.84 -11.41 -0.85
N LYS A 21 21.54 -12.37 -1.40
CA LYS A 21 21.67 -12.58 -2.86
C LYS A 21 20.44 -13.22 -3.50
N ARG A 22 19.58 -13.83 -2.70
CA ARG A 22 18.35 -14.50 -3.14
C ARG A 22 17.21 -14.20 -2.17
N GLY A 23 15.98 -14.60 -2.54
CA GLY A 23 14.83 -14.58 -1.68
C GLY A 23 13.86 -13.42 -1.89
N PRO A 24 12.78 -13.39 -1.10
CA PRO A 24 11.67 -12.46 -1.32
C PRO A 24 12.10 -10.98 -1.28
N VAL A 25 13.02 -10.63 -0.38
CA VAL A 25 13.50 -9.24 -0.25
C VAL A 25 14.26 -8.82 -1.50
N LYS A 26 15.24 -9.63 -1.93
CA LYS A 26 16.01 -9.34 -3.14
C LYS A 26 15.12 -9.28 -4.37
N PHE A 27 14.14 -10.16 -4.45
CA PHE A 27 13.18 -10.17 -5.55
C PHE A 27 12.34 -8.88 -5.61
N ILE A 28 11.89 -8.36 -4.46
CA ILE A 28 11.17 -7.08 -4.38
C ILE A 28 12.09 -5.92 -4.81
N GLU A 29 13.35 -5.93 -4.36
CA GLU A 29 14.35 -4.93 -4.77
C GLU A 29 14.58 -4.95 -6.28
N ASP A 30 14.67 -6.12 -6.89
CA ASP A 30 14.84 -6.29 -8.34
C ASP A 30 13.60 -5.79 -9.11
N LEU A 31 12.39 -6.03 -8.59
CA LEU A 31 11.16 -5.48 -9.17
C LEU A 31 11.15 -3.94 -9.10
N ARG A 32 11.55 -3.36 -7.95
CA ARG A 32 11.65 -1.90 -7.79
C ARG A 32 12.67 -1.29 -8.75
N ALA A 33 13.79 -1.97 -8.98
CA ALA A 33 14.83 -1.51 -9.89
C ALA A 33 14.37 -1.40 -11.35
N ARG A 34 13.23 -2.00 -11.72
CA ARG A 34 12.60 -1.85 -13.04
C ARG A 34 11.93 -0.47 -13.24
N GLY A 35 11.86 0.37 -12.19
CA GLY A 35 11.33 1.73 -12.27
C GLY A 35 9.82 1.86 -12.12
N ASN A 36 9.10 0.76 -11.90
CA ASN A 36 7.67 0.76 -11.61
C ASN A 36 7.41 0.67 -10.10
N LEU A 37 6.24 1.15 -9.66
CA LEU A 37 5.76 0.88 -8.31
C LEU A 37 5.51 -0.63 -8.16
N VAL A 38 5.87 -1.18 -7.01
CA VAL A 38 5.65 -2.60 -6.72
C VAL A 38 4.37 -2.75 -5.91
N ALA A 39 3.46 -3.60 -6.37
CA ALA A 39 2.26 -3.96 -5.64
C ALA A 39 2.41 -5.29 -4.91
N TYR A 40 1.81 -5.41 -3.73
CA TYR A 40 1.59 -6.69 -3.07
C TYR A 40 0.27 -7.28 -3.56
N VAL A 41 0.30 -8.47 -4.14
CA VAL A 41 -0.86 -9.10 -4.78
C VAL A 41 -1.12 -10.49 -4.20
N GLY A 42 -2.37 -10.81 -3.94
CA GLY A 42 -2.78 -12.13 -3.47
C GLY A 42 -4.27 -12.37 -3.62
N ASP A 43 -4.70 -13.62 -3.76
CA ASP A 43 -6.12 -13.94 -3.86
C ASP A 43 -6.85 -13.57 -2.57
N VAL A 44 -6.43 -14.11 -1.43
CA VAL A 44 -6.95 -13.73 -0.10
C VAL A 44 -5.83 -13.14 0.74
N VAL A 45 -5.98 -11.86 1.12
CA VAL A 45 -4.94 -11.08 1.77
C VAL A 45 -5.32 -10.70 3.20
N GLY A 46 -4.34 -10.73 4.11
CA GLY A 46 -4.48 -10.15 5.45
C GLY A 46 -5.20 -11.00 6.47
N THR A 47 -5.30 -12.32 6.27
CA THR A 47 -5.95 -13.26 7.20
C THR A 47 -5.11 -13.60 8.44
N GLY A 48 -3.83 -13.24 8.45
CA GLY A 48 -2.94 -13.51 9.58
C GLY A 48 -3.25 -12.68 10.83
N SER A 49 -2.69 -13.08 11.98
CA SER A 49 -2.92 -12.43 13.27
C SER A 49 -2.21 -11.07 13.41
N SER A 50 -0.99 -10.94 12.92
CA SER A 50 -0.13 -9.74 13.07
C SER A 50 -0.34 -8.71 11.96
N ARG A 51 -1.55 -8.20 11.81
CA ARG A 51 -1.96 -7.32 10.68
C ARG A 51 -1.19 -6.01 10.62
N LYS A 52 -0.92 -5.35 11.76
CA LYS A 52 -0.12 -4.11 11.81
C LYS A 52 1.30 -4.34 11.34
N SER A 53 1.95 -5.40 11.81
CA SER A 53 3.30 -5.76 11.36
C SER A 53 3.32 -6.10 9.88
N ALA A 54 2.30 -6.80 9.37
CA ALA A 54 2.18 -7.11 7.95
C ALA A 54 2.01 -5.85 7.10
N THR A 55 1.15 -4.91 7.52
CA THR A 55 0.97 -3.61 6.85
C THR A 55 2.27 -2.82 6.80
N ASN A 56 2.97 -2.71 7.93
CA ASN A 56 4.25 -2.01 7.98
C ASN A 56 5.29 -2.67 7.05
N SER A 57 5.28 -4.00 6.98
CA SER A 57 6.16 -4.76 6.09
C SER A 57 5.85 -4.49 4.62
N VAL A 58 4.58 -4.54 4.24
CA VAL A 58 4.16 -4.25 2.86
C VAL A 58 4.55 -2.81 2.50
N LEU A 59 4.21 -1.83 3.32
CA LEU A 59 4.55 -0.43 3.07
C LEU A 59 6.05 -0.19 2.99
N TRP A 60 6.84 -0.88 3.82
CA TRP A 60 8.30 -0.74 3.79
C TRP A 60 8.90 -1.14 2.44
N PHE A 61 8.34 -2.15 1.79
CA PHE A 61 8.85 -2.64 0.51
C PHE A 61 8.15 -2.07 -0.71
N THR A 62 6.89 -1.69 -0.62
CA THR A 62 6.10 -1.22 -1.77
C THR A 62 5.82 0.27 -1.75
N GLY A 63 5.94 0.92 -0.59
CA GLY A 63 5.67 2.35 -0.44
C GLY A 63 6.87 3.24 -0.75
N GLU A 64 6.59 4.53 -0.79
CA GLU A 64 7.56 5.60 -0.99
C GLU A 64 7.85 6.35 0.32
N ASP A 65 9.04 6.91 0.44
CA ASP A 65 9.43 7.68 1.61
C ASP A 65 8.64 9.00 1.67
N ILE A 66 8.21 9.39 2.87
CA ILE A 66 7.59 10.69 3.10
C ILE A 66 8.71 11.70 3.33
N PRO A 67 8.80 12.79 2.53
CA PRO A 67 9.83 13.81 2.73
C PRO A 67 9.85 14.33 4.17
N TYR A 68 11.03 14.36 4.76
CA TYR A 68 11.30 14.84 6.13
C TYR A 68 10.66 14.00 7.26
N VAL A 69 10.04 12.86 6.96
CA VAL A 69 9.48 11.95 7.96
C VAL A 69 10.27 10.63 7.94
N PRO A 70 11.20 10.42 8.87
CA PRO A 70 12.02 9.22 8.87
C PRO A 70 11.20 7.97 9.21
N ASN A 71 11.61 6.85 8.65
CA ASN A 71 11.07 5.52 8.96
C ASN A 71 9.56 5.35 8.71
N LYS A 72 8.98 6.17 7.84
CA LYS A 72 7.59 6.01 7.41
C LYS A 72 7.48 6.09 5.89
N ARG A 73 6.70 5.18 5.32
CA ARG A 73 6.37 5.14 3.90
C ARG A 73 4.86 5.19 3.69
N PHE A 74 4.44 5.60 2.52
CA PHE A 74 3.05 5.70 2.11
C PHE A 74 2.85 5.21 0.67
N GLY A 75 1.61 5.14 0.20
CA GLY A 75 1.29 4.87 -1.21
C GLY A 75 1.51 3.43 -1.67
N GLY A 76 1.93 2.53 -0.78
CA GLY A 76 2.10 1.12 -1.13
C GLY A 76 0.78 0.48 -1.57
N VAL A 77 0.78 -0.17 -2.74
CA VAL A 77 -0.41 -0.78 -3.34
C VAL A 77 -0.56 -2.22 -2.89
N CYS A 78 -1.77 -2.57 -2.46
CA CYS A 78 -2.15 -3.94 -2.11
C CYS A 78 -3.39 -4.35 -2.91
N LEU A 79 -3.28 -5.39 -3.73
CA LEU A 79 -4.37 -5.92 -4.56
C LEU A 79 -4.79 -7.29 -4.05
N GLY A 80 -6.08 -7.54 -3.96
CA GLY A 80 -6.60 -8.83 -3.55
C GLY A 80 -7.98 -9.11 -4.12
N THR A 81 -8.27 -10.36 -4.46
CA THR A 81 -9.67 -10.76 -4.74
C THR A 81 -10.50 -10.55 -3.48
N LYS A 82 -9.89 -10.84 -2.32
CA LYS A 82 -10.47 -10.50 -1.02
C LYS A 82 -9.40 -10.02 -0.05
N ILE A 83 -9.65 -8.91 0.61
CA ILE A 83 -8.78 -8.37 1.65
C ILE A 83 -9.52 -8.41 2.99
N ALA A 84 -8.92 -9.08 4.00
CA ALA A 84 -9.52 -9.18 5.32
C ALA A 84 -9.82 -7.77 5.89
N PRO A 85 -11.04 -7.51 6.41
CA PRO A 85 -11.49 -6.15 6.73
C PRO A 85 -10.56 -5.39 7.68
N ILE A 86 -10.03 -6.07 8.71
CA ILE A 86 -9.11 -5.43 9.65
C ILE A 86 -7.78 -5.07 8.96
N PHE A 87 -7.30 -5.91 8.04
CA PHE A 87 -6.08 -5.61 7.29
C PHE A 87 -6.32 -4.47 6.31
N TYR A 88 -7.45 -4.45 5.62
CA TYR A 88 -7.87 -3.36 4.75
C TYR A 88 -7.86 -2.02 5.48
N ASN A 89 -8.57 -1.91 6.60
CA ASN A 89 -8.62 -0.68 7.40
C ASN A 89 -7.23 -0.28 7.95
N THR A 90 -6.41 -1.24 8.33
CA THR A 90 -5.04 -0.95 8.80
C THR A 90 -4.16 -0.40 7.67
N MET A 91 -4.36 -0.87 6.44
CA MET A 91 -3.68 -0.35 5.25
C MET A 91 -4.10 1.10 4.96
N GLU A 92 -5.42 1.41 4.99
CA GLU A 92 -5.94 2.77 4.86
C GLU A 92 -5.34 3.71 5.91
N ASP A 93 -5.43 3.33 7.19
CA ASP A 93 -4.91 4.10 8.32
C ASP A 93 -3.42 4.44 8.16
N ALA A 94 -2.67 3.52 7.56
CA ALA A 94 -1.24 3.67 7.34
C ALA A 94 -0.87 4.44 6.06
N GLY A 95 -1.84 4.79 5.22
CA GLY A 95 -1.62 5.51 3.95
C GLY A 95 -1.23 4.62 2.78
N ALA A 96 -1.57 3.33 2.83
CA ALA A 96 -1.50 2.42 1.70
C ALA A 96 -2.79 2.46 0.88
N LEU A 97 -2.73 1.91 -0.33
CA LEU A 97 -3.85 1.80 -1.25
C LEU A 97 -4.30 0.33 -1.38
N PRO A 98 -5.21 -0.16 -0.53
CA PRO A 98 -5.81 -1.48 -0.68
C PRO A 98 -6.95 -1.41 -1.71
N ILE A 99 -6.92 -2.34 -2.68
CA ILE A 99 -7.95 -2.46 -3.71
C ILE A 99 -8.40 -3.91 -3.80
N GLU A 100 -9.70 -4.14 -3.69
CA GLU A 100 -10.30 -5.45 -3.96
C GLU A 100 -10.70 -5.53 -5.44
N LEU A 101 -10.08 -6.47 -6.16
CA LEU A 101 -10.36 -6.77 -7.56
C LEU A 101 -9.97 -8.21 -7.88
N ASP A 102 -10.50 -8.75 -8.98
CA ASP A 102 -10.08 -10.07 -9.46
C ASP A 102 -8.61 -10.04 -9.91
N VAL A 103 -7.77 -10.82 -9.24
CA VAL A 103 -6.33 -10.91 -9.51
C VAL A 103 -5.94 -12.12 -10.38
N ASN A 104 -6.89 -12.94 -10.84
CA ASN A 104 -6.61 -14.19 -11.55
C ASN A 104 -5.85 -14.02 -12.86
N GLN A 105 -5.91 -12.84 -13.48
CA GLN A 105 -5.18 -12.52 -14.71
C GLN A 105 -3.81 -11.88 -14.46
N MET A 106 -3.39 -11.75 -13.20
CA MET A 106 -2.13 -11.15 -12.80
C MET A 106 -1.10 -12.22 -12.44
N ASN A 107 0.08 -12.16 -13.04
CA ASN A 107 1.19 -13.04 -12.72
C ASN A 107 2.34 -12.26 -12.09
N MET A 108 3.21 -12.98 -11.41
CA MET A 108 4.40 -12.40 -10.81
C MET A 108 5.30 -11.74 -11.86
N GLY A 109 5.60 -10.45 -11.66
CA GLY A 109 6.43 -9.66 -12.57
C GLY A 109 5.69 -8.98 -13.72
N ASP A 110 4.37 -9.14 -13.80
CA ASP A 110 3.53 -8.37 -14.74
C ASP A 110 3.57 -6.87 -14.43
N VAL A 111 3.43 -6.07 -15.46
CA VAL A 111 3.16 -4.63 -15.35
C VAL A 111 1.67 -4.39 -15.57
N VAL A 112 1.02 -3.84 -14.54
CA VAL A 112 -0.42 -3.56 -14.56
C VAL A 112 -0.64 -2.06 -14.39
N GLU A 113 -1.41 -1.46 -15.27
CA GLU A 113 -1.86 -0.08 -15.15
C GLU A 113 -3.13 -0.04 -14.29
N LEU A 114 -3.07 0.66 -13.16
CA LEU A 114 -4.23 0.92 -12.31
C LEU A 114 -4.74 2.33 -12.56
N ARG A 115 -6.04 2.45 -12.77
CA ARG A 115 -6.76 3.74 -12.83
C ARG A 115 -7.72 3.84 -11.66
N PRO A 116 -7.25 4.28 -10.49
CA PRO A 116 -8.05 4.22 -9.26
C PRO A 116 -9.33 5.03 -9.31
N TYR A 117 -9.35 6.16 -10.01
CA TYR A 117 -10.54 7.00 -10.18
C TYR A 117 -11.56 6.42 -11.16
N ASP A 118 -11.09 5.66 -12.16
CA ASP A 118 -11.94 4.99 -13.13
C ASP A 118 -12.41 3.61 -12.62
N GLY A 119 -11.80 3.11 -11.54
CA GLY A 119 -12.05 1.79 -11.00
C GLY A 119 -11.65 0.65 -11.93
N LYS A 120 -10.54 0.80 -12.67
CA LYS A 120 -10.13 -0.14 -13.71
C LYS A 120 -8.66 -0.53 -13.60
N ALA A 121 -8.37 -1.78 -13.99
CA ALA A 121 -7.02 -2.32 -14.13
C ALA A 121 -6.81 -2.84 -15.57
N PHE A 122 -5.62 -2.54 -16.12
CA PHE A 122 -5.25 -2.90 -17.48
C PHE A 122 -3.91 -3.64 -17.49
N LYS A 123 -3.78 -4.60 -18.39
CA LYS A 123 -2.53 -5.27 -18.74
C LYS A 123 -2.40 -5.30 -20.25
N ASP A 124 -1.25 -4.86 -20.78
CA ASP A 124 -0.98 -4.76 -22.21
C ASP A 124 -2.07 -4.01 -22.99
N GLY A 125 -2.63 -2.95 -22.37
CA GLY A 125 -3.69 -2.13 -22.93
C GLY A 125 -5.10 -2.74 -22.90
N LYS A 126 -5.25 -3.98 -22.38
CA LYS A 126 -6.54 -4.65 -22.22
C LYS A 126 -7.02 -4.53 -20.79
N GLU A 127 -8.30 -4.18 -20.59
CA GLU A 127 -8.96 -4.21 -19.29
C GLU A 127 -9.02 -5.66 -18.78
N ILE A 128 -8.43 -5.89 -17.59
CA ILE A 128 -8.37 -7.21 -16.93
C ILE A 128 -9.27 -7.31 -15.71
N ALA A 129 -9.57 -6.19 -15.06
CA ALA A 129 -10.47 -6.16 -13.92
C ALA A 129 -11.07 -4.76 -13.73
N SER A 130 -12.23 -4.72 -13.09
CA SER A 130 -12.85 -3.49 -12.56
C SER A 130 -12.99 -3.59 -11.05
N PHE A 131 -12.99 -2.46 -10.37
CA PHE A 131 -13.12 -2.39 -8.92
C PHE A 131 -13.81 -1.11 -8.47
N GLN A 132 -14.26 -1.10 -7.23
CA GLN A 132 -14.78 0.10 -6.60
C GLN A 132 -14.05 0.33 -5.27
N VAL A 133 -13.56 1.54 -5.06
CA VAL A 133 -12.99 1.92 -3.76
C VAL A 133 -14.09 2.02 -2.72
N LYS A 134 -13.82 1.55 -1.52
CA LYS A 134 -14.82 1.51 -0.44
C LYS A 134 -15.16 2.89 0.13
N SER A 135 -14.27 3.86 -0.05
CA SER A 135 -14.43 5.20 0.50
C SER A 135 -13.70 6.24 -0.36
N ASP A 136 -14.35 7.36 -0.64
CA ASP A 136 -13.74 8.50 -1.34
C ASP A 136 -12.59 9.13 -0.51
N VAL A 137 -12.62 8.95 0.81
CA VAL A 137 -11.58 9.46 1.72
C VAL A 137 -10.26 8.69 1.58
N LEU A 138 -10.29 7.46 1.06
CA LEU A 138 -9.10 6.63 0.87
C LEU A 138 -7.99 7.36 0.11
N PHE A 139 -8.32 8.03 -0.97
CA PHE A 139 -7.31 8.76 -1.76
C PHE A 139 -6.68 9.93 -0.99
N ASP A 140 -7.46 10.60 -0.14
CA ASP A 140 -6.95 11.66 0.71
C ASP A 140 -6.04 11.09 1.81
N GLU A 141 -6.39 9.94 2.38
CA GLU A 141 -5.55 9.24 3.37
C GLU A 141 -4.22 8.79 2.74
N VAL A 142 -4.26 8.21 1.55
CA VAL A 142 -3.05 7.82 0.81
C VAL A 142 -2.16 9.03 0.55
N ARG A 143 -2.70 10.13 0.03
CA ARG A 143 -1.94 11.36 -0.26
C ARG A 143 -1.35 12.02 0.98
N ALA A 144 -2.08 11.98 2.08
CA ALA A 144 -1.62 12.53 3.36
C ALA A 144 -0.58 11.65 4.07
N GLY A 145 -0.40 10.40 3.62
CA GLY A 145 0.45 9.41 4.27
C GLY A 145 -0.23 8.72 5.46
N GLY A 146 -1.56 8.66 5.45
CA GLY A 146 -2.40 7.96 6.40
C GLY A 146 -3.46 8.83 7.08
N ARG A 147 -4.34 8.20 7.84
CA ARG A 147 -5.48 8.85 8.50
C ARG A 147 -5.08 9.94 9.49
N ILE A 148 -4.10 9.69 10.34
CA ILE A 148 -3.68 10.68 11.35
C ILE A 148 -3.08 11.92 10.70
N PRO A 149 -2.11 11.84 9.75
CA PRO A 149 -1.65 13.00 9.01
C PRO A 149 -2.77 13.77 8.30
N LEU A 150 -3.76 13.07 7.73
CA LEU A 150 -4.91 13.71 7.09
C LEU A 150 -5.73 14.55 8.09
N ILE A 151 -6.05 13.98 9.26
CA ILE A 151 -6.81 14.68 10.31
C ILE A 151 -6.04 15.93 10.79
N ILE A 152 -4.75 15.80 11.05
CA ILE A 152 -3.89 16.93 11.47
C ILE A 152 -3.86 18.02 10.38
N GLY A 153 -3.63 17.63 9.12
CA GLY A 153 -3.57 18.56 7.99
C GLY A 153 -4.89 19.31 7.79
N ARG A 154 -6.03 18.62 7.90
CA ARG A 154 -7.36 19.24 7.85
C ARG A 154 -7.56 20.24 9.00
N GLY A 155 -7.18 19.86 10.22
CA GLY A 155 -7.27 20.74 11.39
C GLY A 155 -6.40 22.00 11.26
N LEU A 156 -5.17 21.86 10.79
CA LEU A 156 -4.27 23.00 10.54
C LEU A 156 -4.81 23.91 9.44
N THR A 157 -5.33 23.33 8.36
CA THR A 157 -5.94 24.09 7.26
C THR A 157 -7.16 24.90 7.75
N ALA A 158 -8.01 24.29 8.58
CA ALA A 158 -9.17 24.96 9.14
C ALA A 158 -8.76 26.19 9.98
N LYS A 159 -7.79 26.02 10.89
CA LYS A 159 -7.24 27.11 11.72
C LYS A 159 -6.60 28.22 10.88
N ALA A 160 -5.84 27.87 9.85
CA ALA A 160 -5.23 28.86 8.95
C ALA A 160 -6.29 29.67 8.19
N ARG A 161 -7.34 29.03 7.71
CA ARG A 161 -8.46 29.71 7.02
C ARG A 161 -9.18 30.68 7.96
N GLU A 162 -9.43 30.27 9.19
CA GLU A 162 -10.02 31.12 10.23
C GLU A 162 -9.14 32.35 10.50
N ALA A 163 -7.85 32.16 10.71
CA ALA A 163 -6.89 33.25 10.95
C ALA A 163 -6.80 34.24 9.77
N LEU A 164 -7.04 33.77 8.54
CA LEU A 164 -7.04 34.58 7.32
C LEU A 164 -8.44 35.18 6.98
N GLY A 165 -9.46 34.98 7.82
CA GLY A 165 -10.82 35.44 7.57
C GLY A 165 -11.51 34.77 6.38
N LEU A 166 -11.02 33.57 5.95
CA LEU A 166 -11.58 32.82 4.84
C LEU A 166 -12.76 31.94 5.30
N LYS A 167 -13.71 31.71 4.40
CA LYS A 167 -14.84 30.81 4.69
C LYS A 167 -14.33 29.41 5.07
N PRO A 168 -14.99 28.72 6.02
CA PRO A 168 -14.71 27.33 6.33
C PRO A 168 -14.71 26.46 5.06
N SER A 169 -13.80 25.49 4.99
CA SER A 169 -13.79 24.55 3.87
C SER A 169 -14.93 23.55 4.01
N THR A 170 -15.71 23.36 2.96
CA THR A 170 -16.76 22.33 2.90
C THR A 170 -16.20 20.93 2.63
N LEU A 171 -14.95 20.86 2.16
CA LEU A 171 -14.27 19.59 1.86
C LEU A 171 -13.81 18.81 3.11
N PHE A 172 -13.91 19.42 4.28
CA PHE A 172 -13.33 18.90 5.52
C PHE A 172 -14.37 18.77 6.66
N ARG A 173 -15.58 18.41 6.33
CA ARG A 173 -16.62 18.08 7.32
C ARG A 173 -16.57 16.61 7.70
#